data_57dc9030301e60de4cdb622bfafe75f8
#
_entry.id   57dc9030301e60de4cdb622bfafe75f8
#
_cell.length_a   1.000
_cell.length_b   1.000
_cell.length_c   1.000
_cell.angle_alpha   90.00
_cell.angle_beta   90.00
_cell.angle_gamma   90.00
#
_symmetry.space_group_name_H-M   'P 1'
#
loop_
_entity.id
_entity.type
_entity.pdbx_description
1 polymer ?
#
loop_
_entity_poly.entity_id
_entity_poly.type
_entity_poly.pdbx_seq_one_letter_code
_entity_poly.pdbx_strand_id
1 'polypeptide(L)'
;IDVKSGKPWLANTTGGVSGPAIKPMALSMVYETARTVKIPVIGIGGISSVEDALEFLIAGASAIQIGTANYIDPSITIKVIDGLYRYCKKNNLKSLTGLPSLKK
;
A
#
# COMPACT_ATOMS: atom_id res chain seq x y z
N ILE A 1 10.84 -24.67 -1.24
CA ILE A 1 11.28 -26.02 -0.82
C ILE A 1 12.80 -26.12 -0.97
N ASP A 2 13.49 -26.61 0.05
CA ASP A 2 14.89 -26.97 -0.07
C ASP A 2 15.01 -28.26 -0.90
N VAL A 3 15.65 -28.18 -2.04
CA VAL A 3 15.76 -29.29 -3.01
C VAL A 3 16.56 -30.47 -2.42
N LYS A 4 17.51 -30.22 -1.53
CA LYS A 4 18.37 -31.28 -0.95
C LYS A 4 17.64 -32.11 0.10
N SER A 5 16.86 -31.45 0.95
CA SER A 5 16.12 -32.11 2.04
C SER A 5 14.68 -32.46 1.68
N GLY A 6 14.13 -31.88 0.63
CA GLY A 6 12.72 -32.00 0.25
C GLY A 6 11.75 -31.33 1.24
N LYS A 7 12.26 -30.48 2.14
CA LYS A 7 11.48 -29.82 3.20
C LYS A 7 11.22 -28.34 2.89
N PRO A 8 10.13 -27.75 3.42
CA PRO A 8 9.91 -26.32 3.35
C PRO A 8 11.06 -25.54 4.04
N TRP A 9 11.44 -24.40 3.48
CA TRP A 9 12.37 -23.45 4.11
C TRP A 9 11.80 -22.81 5.37
N LEU A 10 10.49 -22.60 5.39
CA LEU A 10 9.80 -22.01 6.53
C LEU A 10 9.40 -23.10 7.53
N ALA A 11 9.46 -22.78 8.82
CA ALA A 11 8.98 -23.65 9.88
C ALA A 11 7.51 -24.04 9.68
N ASN A 12 6.69 -23.10 9.18
CA ASN A 12 5.37 -23.37 8.62
C ASN A 12 5.52 -23.75 7.15
N THR A 13 4.69 -24.68 6.68
CA THR A 13 4.71 -25.16 5.28
C THR A 13 4.42 -24.02 4.30
N THR A 14 3.65 -23.02 4.72
CA THR A 14 3.28 -21.85 3.93
C THR A 14 3.67 -20.57 4.67
N GLY A 15 3.82 -19.48 3.92
CA GLY A 15 4.13 -18.17 4.46
C GLY A 15 3.48 -17.05 3.68
N GLY A 16 3.48 -15.84 4.24
CA GLY A 16 3.03 -14.63 3.57
C GLY A 16 4.11 -14.06 2.65
N VAL A 17 3.67 -13.34 1.63
CA VAL A 17 4.53 -12.54 0.74
C VAL A 17 4.27 -11.07 1.04
N SER A 18 5.33 -10.29 1.20
CA SER A 18 5.26 -8.83 1.39
C SER A 18 6.27 -8.10 0.49
N GLY A 19 6.22 -6.79 0.47
CA GLY A 19 7.10 -5.97 -0.34
C GLY A 19 6.51 -5.60 -1.70
N PRO A 20 7.29 -4.95 -2.58
CA PRO A 20 6.78 -4.37 -3.84
C PRO A 20 6.07 -5.36 -4.76
N ALA A 21 6.45 -6.64 -4.72
CA ALA A 21 5.88 -7.68 -5.58
C ALA A 21 4.37 -7.88 -5.39
N ILE A 22 3.83 -7.64 -4.18
CA ILE A 22 2.39 -7.81 -3.93
C ILE A 22 1.57 -6.55 -4.25
N LYS A 23 2.19 -5.41 -4.57
CA LYS A 23 1.47 -4.13 -4.76
C LYS A 23 0.31 -4.24 -5.75
N PRO A 24 0.46 -4.81 -6.96
CA PRO A 24 -0.64 -4.88 -7.91
C PRO A 24 -1.84 -5.67 -7.38
N MET A 25 -1.59 -6.75 -6.65
CA MET A 25 -2.66 -7.56 -6.04
C MET A 25 -3.34 -6.81 -4.92
N ALA A 26 -2.56 -6.23 -3.99
CA ALA A 26 -3.08 -5.46 -2.87
C ALA A 26 -3.90 -4.24 -3.36
N LEU A 27 -3.43 -3.53 -4.38
CA LEU A 27 -4.13 -2.39 -4.97
C LEU A 27 -5.48 -2.79 -5.56
N SER A 28 -5.53 -3.91 -6.31
CA SER A 28 -6.77 -4.46 -6.86
C SER A 28 -7.75 -4.84 -5.75
N MET A 29 -7.27 -5.50 -4.69
CA MET A 29 -8.11 -5.88 -3.55
C MET A 29 -8.67 -4.66 -2.80
N VAL A 30 -7.88 -3.60 -2.64
CA VAL A 30 -8.34 -2.33 -2.04
C VAL A 30 -9.41 -1.69 -2.90
N TYR A 31 -9.21 -1.64 -4.22
CA TYR A 31 -10.20 -1.09 -5.14
C TYR A 31 -11.55 -1.83 -5.07
N GLU A 32 -11.53 -3.16 -5.15
CA GLU A 32 -12.75 -3.97 -5.08
C GLU A 32 -13.44 -3.84 -3.71
N THR A 33 -12.67 -3.88 -2.63
CA THR A 33 -13.20 -3.73 -1.27
C THR A 33 -13.84 -2.36 -1.07
N ALA A 34 -13.14 -1.28 -1.48
CA ALA A 34 -13.63 0.09 -1.29
C ALA A 34 -14.94 0.37 -2.04
N ARG A 35 -15.20 -0.33 -3.14
CA ARG A 35 -16.47 -0.24 -3.90
C ARG A 35 -17.61 -1.02 -3.25
N THR A 36 -17.27 -2.06 -2.48
CA THR A 36 -18.26 -2.99 -1.94
C THR A 36 -18.75 -2.58 -0.55
N VAL A 37 -17.84 -2.02 0.28
CA VAL A 37 -18.17 -1.68 1.67
C VAL A 37 -18.38 -0.18 1.87
N LYS A 38 -19.15 0.18 2.90
CA LYS A 38 -19.39 1.57 3.31
C LYS A 38 -18.47 2.06 4.43
N ILE A 39 -17.72 1.16 5.04
CA ILE A 39 -16.74 1.47 6.09
C ILE A 39 -15.42 1.93 5.47
N PRO A 40 -14.59 2.70 6.22
CA PRO A 40 -13.25 3.07 5.76
C PRO A 40 -12.39 1.83 5.49
N VAL A 41 -11.62 1.88 4.40
CA VAL A 41 -10.68 0.83 4.00
C VAL A 41 -9.25 1.35 4.19
N ILE A 42 -8.41 0.57 4.86
CA ILE A 42 -6.98 0.87 5.00
C ILE A 42 -6.22 0.03 3.99
N GLY A 43 -5.48 0.69 3.09
CA GLY A 43 -4.67 0.03 2.08
C GLY A 43 -3.28 -0.35 2.63
N ILE A 44 -2.88 -1.60 2.42
CA ILE A 44 -1.56 -2.11 2.78
C ILE A 44 -1.08 -3.11 1.74
N GLY A 45 0.20 -3.09 1.41
CA GLY A 45 0.87 -4.07 0.54
C GLY A 45 1.74 -3.43 -0.53
N GLY A 46 3.04 -3.51 -0.35
CA GLY A 46 4.04 -3.07 -1.31
C GLY A 46 4.19 -1.57 -1.50
N ILE A 47 3.67 -0.74 -0.58
CA ILE A 47 3.83 0.71 -0.62
C ILE A 47 5.25 1.07 -0.20
N SER A 48 5.99 1.73 -1.10
CA SER A 48 7.39 2.11 -0.92
C SER A 48 7.73 3.51 -1.47
N SER A 49 6.75 4.22 -1.99
CA SER A 49 6.91 5.57 -2.55
C SER A 49 5.66 6.43 -2.33
N VAL A 50 5.77 7.72 -2.64
CA VAL A 50 4.63 8.66 -2.63
C VAL A 50 3.62 8.27 -3.70
N GLU A 51 4.09 7.84 -4.85
CA GLU A 51 3.28 7.40 -5.99
C GLU A 51 2.45 6.18 -5.61
N ASP A 52 3.07 5.18 -4.96
CA ASP A 52 2.34 4.01 -4.45
C ASP A 52 1.23 4.43 -3.48
N ALA A 53 1.54 5.33 -2.54
CA ALA A 53 0.57 5.84 -1.58
C ALA A 53 -0.63 6.52 -2.28
N LEU A 54 -0.36 7.34 -3.31
CA LEU A 54 -1.40 8.00 -4.11
C LEU A 54 -2.26 6.99 -4.86
N GLU A 55 -1.65 5.94 -5.44
CA GLU A 55 -2.40 4.88 -6.12
C GLU A 55 -3.43 4.23 -5.20
N PHE A 56 -3.05 3.87 -3.97
CA PHE A 56 -3.96 3.28 -2.99
C PHE A 56 -5.07 4.24 -2.56
N LEU A 57 -4.75 5.51 -2.33
CA LEU A 57 -5.76 6.53 -1.97
C LEU A 57 -6.74 6.76 -3.12
N ILE A 58 -6.27 6.84 -4.35
CA ILE A 58 -7.10 6.98 -5.56
C ILE A 58 -7.98 5.75 -5.78
N ALA A 59 -7.44 4.55 -5.50
CA ALA A 59 -8.21 3.30 -5.56
C ALA A 59 -9.36 3.24 -4.54
N GLY A 60 -9.34 4.10 -3.53
CA GLY A 60 -10.44 4.24 -2.57
C GLY A 60 -10.06 3.94 -1.12
N ALA A 61 -8.77 3.73 -0.82
CA ALA A 61 -8.32 3.65 0.56
C ALA A 61 -8.54 4.97 1.29
N SER A 62 -9.01 4.91 2.52
CA SER A 62 -9.16 6.07 3.42
C SER A 62 -7.88 6.39 4.17
N ALA A 63 -7.02 5.39 4.33
CA ALA A 63 -5.69 5.49 4.93
C ALA A 63 -4.79 4.40 4.35
N ILE A 64 -3.49 4.52 4.59
CA ILE A 64 -2.50 3.52 4.15
C ILE A 64 -1.63 3.07 5.31
N GLN A 65 -1.04 1.89 5.17
CA GLN A 65 -0.02 1.37 6.08
C GLN A 65 1.22 0.96 5.27
N ILE A 66 2.39 1.25 5.83
CA ILE A 66 3.69 0.89 5.26
C ILE A 66 4.35 -0.13 6.18
N GLY A 67 4.62 -1.32 5.66
CA GLY A 67 5.26 -2.42 6.39
C GLY A 67 6.72 -2.63 5.97
N THR A 68 6.94 -3.53 5.05
CA THR A 68 8.26 -4.02 4.61
C THR A 68 9.24 -2.89 4.23
N ALA A 69 8.77 -1.81 3.62
CA ALA A 69 9.64 -0.71 3.21
C ALA A 69 10.36 -0.03 4.39
N ASN A 70 9.80 -0.08 5.62
CA ASN A 70 10.47 0.46 6.81
C ASN A 70 11.74 -0.31 7.20
N TYR A 71 11.87 -1.58 6.80
CA TYR A 71 13.10 -2.36 7.01
C TYR A 71 14.22 -1.96 6.05
N ILE A 72 13.84 -1.45 4.87
CA ILE A 72 14.78 -0.99 3.84
C ILE A 72 15.18 0.46 4.12
N ASP A 73 14.18 1.31 4.39
CA ASP A 73 14.34 2.72 4.71
C ASP A 73 13.45 3.10 5.91
N PRO A 74 14.00 3.18 7.13
CA PRO A 74 13.23 3.53 8.32
C PRO A 74 12.57 4.92 8.27
N SER A 75 13.03 5.80 7.35
CA SER A 75 12.46 7.14 7.16
C SER A 75 11.34 7.19 6.11
N ILE A 76 11.01 6.06 5.48
CA ILE A 76 10.09 6.02 4.34
C ILE A 76 8.71 6.60 4.67
N THR A 77 8.19 6.33 5.86
CA THR A 77 6.88 6.84 6.27
C THR A 77 6.86 8.37 6.31
N ILE A 78 7.90 8.99 6.85
CA ILE A 78 8.03 10.46 6.88
C ILE A 78 8.18 11.02 5.46
N LYS A 79 9.00 10.39 4.61
CA LYS A 79 9.17 10.78 3.21
C LYS A 79 7.85 10.73 2.43
N VAL A 80 7.04 9.71 2.68
CA VAL A 80 5.70 9.59 2.06
C VAL A 80 4.78 10.70 2.56
N ILE A 81 4.74 10.98 3.86
CA ILE A 81 3.91 12.07 4.43
C ILE A 81 4.30 13.41 3.80
N ASP A 82 5.58 13.74 3.78
CA ASP A 82 6.09 14.98 3.19
C ASP A 82 5.80 15.07 1.69
N GLY A 83 5.91 13.93 0.99
CA GLY A 83 5.60 13.84 -0.43
C GLY A 83 4.12 14.07 -0.72
N LEU A 84 3.23 13.46 0.05
CA LEU A 84 1.78 13.68 -0.06
C LEU A 84 1.41 15.14 0.23
N TYR A 85 2.04 15.75 1.23
CA TYR A 85 1.84 17.18 1.51
C TYR A 85 2.28 18.06 0.35
N ARG A 86 3.46 17.81 -0.24
CA ARG A 86 3.94 18.53 -1.43
C ARG A 86 3.02 18.32 -2.63
N TYR A 87 2.52 17.10 -2.81
CA TYR A 87 1.55 16.78 -3.86
C TYR A 87 0.27 17.61 -3.73
N CYS A 88 -0.30 17.68 -2.52
CA CYS A 88 -1.48 18.49 -2.25
C CYS A 88 -1.23 19.97 -2.56
N LYS A 89 -0.10 20.53 -2.11
CA LYS A 89 0.26 21.94 -2.42
C LYS A 89 0.40 22.18 -3.92
N LYS A 90 1.11 21.33 -4.63
CA LYS A 90 1.33 21.47 -6.08
C LYS A 90 0.03 21.42 -6.87
N ASN A 91 -0.94 20.65 -6.43
CA ASN A 91 -2.21 20.46 -7.11
C ASN A 91 -3.36 21.31 -6.51
N ASN A 92 -3.06 22.27 -5.63
CA ASN A 92 -4.04 23.16 -4.97
C ASN A 92 -5.14 22.37 -4.21
N LEU A 93 -4.81 21.20 -3.67
CA LEU A 93 -5.73 20.41 -2.87
C LEU A 93 -5.65 20.84 -1.41
N LYS A 94 -6.80 21.07 -0.77
CA LYS A 94 -6.88 21.41 0.66
C LYS A 94 -6.54 20.21 1.55
N SER A 95 -6.80 19.00 1.07
CA SER A 95 -6.53 17.74 1.77
C SER A 95 -6.50 16.57 0.78
N LEU A 96 -6.09 15.41 1.24
CA LEU A 96 -6.11 14.17 0.46
C LEU A 96 -7.53 13.70 0.07
N THR A 97 -8.55 14.18 0.77
CA THR A 97 -9.95 13.91 0.38
C THR A 97 -10.36 14.56 -0.95
N GLY A 98 -9.58 15.51 -1.43
CA GLY A 98 -9.75 16.13 -2.76
C GLY A 98 -9.10 15.35 -3.90
N LEU A 99 -8.47 14.22 -3.64
CA LEU A 99 -7.93 13.36 -4.68
C LEU A 99 -9.04 12.80 -5.59
N PRO A 100 -8.75 12.62 -6.90
CA PRO A 100 -9.65 11.85 -7.74
C PRO A 100 -9.81 10.45 -7.15
N SER A 101 -11.03 9.95 -7.09
CA SER A 101 -11.30 8.62 -6.55
C SER A 101 -11.95 7.74 -7.61
N LEU A 102 -11.46 6.52 -7.75
CA LEU A 102 -12.09 5.48 -8.56
C LEU A 102 -13.28 4.82 -7.86
N LYS A 103 -13.47 5.10 -6.56
CA LYS A 103 -14.65 4.69 -5.81
C LYS A 103 -15.84 5.55 -6.28
N LYS A 104 -16.67 4.96 -7.10
CA LYS A 104 -17.97 5.53 -7.50
C LYS A 104 -19.11 4.76 -6.85
#